data_b695354abbd1d690be48e1be83e33bc6
#
_entry.id   b695354abbd1d690be48e1be83e33bc6
#
_cell.length_a   1.000
_cell.length_b   1.000
_cell.length_c   1.000
_cell.angle_alpha   90.00
_cell.angle_beta   90.00
_cell.angle_gamma   90.00
#
_symmetry.space_group_name_H-M   'P 1'
#
loop_
_entity.id
_entity.type
_entity.pdbx_description
1 polymer ?
#
loop_
_entity_poly.entity_id
_entity_poly.type
_entity_poly.pdbx_seq_one_letter_code
_entity_poly.pdbx_strand_id
1 'polypeptide(L)'
;MSMQELQNQTNANIQAKANLIWDIATHLVGLFKPHEYGKVILPMTVLKRFDDALKPTKDVVVEMAKKLDKQKVEGEARDGILCKIAQRDFYNTSNFDFAKLVADPDNVESNFDAYLQGFSANVKDIIENFDFANTVKLMVKGGVLFVTLQEFSTEKGDM
;
A
#
# COMPACT_ATOMS: atom_id res chain seq x y z
N MET A 1 -2.66 -1.91 31.81
CA MET A 1 -1.69 -2.85 31.22
C MET A 1 -0.39 -2.81 32.04
N SER A 2 0.11 -3.97 32.43
CA SER A 2 1.32 -4.07 33.22
C SER A 2 2.56 -3.83 32.34
N MET A 3 3.71 -3.55 33.00
CA MET A 3 4.99 -3.42 32.28
C MET A 3 5.35 -4.70 31.53
N GLN A 4 5.08 -5.85 32.13
CA GLN A 4 5.36 -7.15 31.53
C GLN A 4 4.50 -7.38 30.28
N GLU A 5 3.24 -7.02 30.36
CA GLU A 5 2.31 -7.13 29.22
C GLU A 5 2.73 -6.23 28.06
N LEU A 6 3.12 -4.98 28.35
CA LEU A 6 3.63 -4.06 27.34
C LEU A 6 4.88 -4.59 26.66
N GLN A 7 5.82 -5.14 27.45
CA GLN A 7 7.06 -5.69 26.90
C GLN A 7 6.77 -6.91 26.03
N ASN A 8 5.87 -7.79 26.46
CA ASN A 8 5.49 -8.97 25.69
C ASN A 8 4.84 -8.58 24.36
N GLN A 9 3.96 -7.58 24.38
CA GLN A 9 3.32 -7.07 23.17
C GLN A 9 4.33 -6.46 22.21
N THR A 10 5.27 -5.68 22.72
CA THR A 10 6.34 -5.08 21.90
C THR A 10 7.21 -6.14 21.28
N ASN A 11 7.61 -7.17 22.05
CA ASN A 11 8.41 -8.28 21.53
C ASN A 11 7.68 -9.06 20.44
N ALA A 12 6.38 -9.31 20.62
CA ALA A 12 5.55 -9.99 19.64
C ALA A 12 5.44 -9.18 18.33
N ASN A 13 5.29 -7.85 18.44
CA ASN A 13 5.22 -6.97 17.28
C ASN A 13 6.55 -6.94 16.51
N ILE A 14 7.68 -6.87 17.22
CA ILE A 14 9.01 -6.90 16.61
C ILE A 14 9.21 -8.23 15.88
N GLN A 15 8.83 -9.34 16.49
CA GLN A 15 8.98 -10.66 15.89
C GLN A 15 8.12 -10.79 14.63
N ALA A 16 6.88 -10.31 14.65
CA ALA A 16 5.99 -10.35 13.50
C ALA A 16 6.57 -9.56 12.32
N LYS A 17 7.12 -8.38 12.58
CA LYS A 17 7.74 -7.55 11.54
C LYS A 17 9.01 -8.20 10.98
N ALA A 18 9.83 -8.78 11.86
CA ALA A 18 11.03 -9.50 11.43
C ALA A 18 10.67 -10.69 10.54
N ASN A 19 9.62 -11.44 10.90
CA ASN A 19 9.15 -12.58 10.10
C ASN A 19 8.64 -12.12 8.73
N LEU A 20 7.90 -11.00 8.67
CA LEU A 20 7.41 -10.43 7.42
C LEU A 20 8.57 -10.06 6.50
N ILE A 21 9.57 -9.35 7.03
CA ILE A 21 10.74 -8.94 6.25
C ILE A 21 11.48 -10.16 5.73
N TRP A 22 11.66 -11.18 6.59
CA TRP A 22 12.33 -12.41 6.22
C TRP A 22 11.58 -13.15 5.11
N ASP A 23 10.26 -13.28 5.23
CA ASP A 23 9.43 -13.95 4.24
C ASP A 23 9.48 -13.23 2.89
N ILE A 24 9.43 -11.91 2.89
CA ILE A 24 9.54 -11.12 1.67
C ILE A 24 10.92 -11.30 1.06
N ALA A 25 11.98 -11.20 1.85
CA ALA A 25 13.36 -11.38 1.37
C ALA A 25 13.53 -12.73 0.70
N THR A 26 12.88 -13.78 1.20
CA THR A 26 12.94 -15.12 0.62
C THR A 26 12.41 -15.14 -0.82
N HIS A 27 11.36 -14.36 -1.10
CA HIS A 27 10.79 -14.27 -2.45
C HIS A 27 11.67 -13.46 -3.40
N LEU A 28 12.52 -12.59 -2.87
CA LEU A 28 13.34 -11.67 -3.67
C LEU A 28 14.71 -12.24 -4.02
N VAL A 29 15.10 -13.36 -3.40
CA VAL A 29 16.40 -14.01 -3.68
C VAL A 29 16.51 -14.36 -5.16
N GLY A 30 17.63 -14.01 -5.77
CA GLY A 30 17.89 -14.27 -7.18
C GLY A 30 17.36 -13.21 -8.14
N LEU A 31 16.36 -12.44 -7.73
CA LEU A 31 15.84 -11.32 -8.52
C LEU A 31 16.47 -9.98 -8.12
N PHE A 32 16.63 -9.78 -6.82
CA PHE A 32 17.27 -8.60 -6.25
C PHE A 32 18.48 -9.01 -5.43
N LYS A 33 19.50 -8.15 -5.37
CA LYS A 33 20.61 -8.33 -4.45
C LYS A 33 20.17 -7.95 -3.03
N PRO A 34 20.80 -8.53 -1.97
CA PRO A 34 20.37 -8.23 -0.60
C PRO A 34 20.30 -6.73 -0.28
N HIS A 35 21.22 -5.90 -0.78
CA HIS A 35 21.19 -4.46 -0.55
C HIS A 35 20.07 -3.74 -1.30
N GLU A 36 19.40 -4.44 -2.22
CA GLU A 36 18.29 -3.89 -3.01
C GLU A 36 16.92 -4.24 -2.42
N TYR A 37 16.86 -5.12 -1.41
CA TYR A 37 15.58 -5.54 -0.82
C TYR A 37 14.79 -4.34 -0.27
N GLY A 38 15.48 -3.32 0.24
CA GLY A 38 14.84 -2.09 0.71
C GLY A 38 14.05 -1.36 -0.36
N LYS A 39 14.42 -1.51 -1.64
CA LYS A 39 13.69 -0.89 -2.75
C LYS A 39 12.29 -1.47 -2.92
N VAL A 40 12.06 -2.67 -2.43
CA VAL A 40 10.74 -3.32 -2.41
C VAL A 40 10.06 -3.07 -1.06
N ILE A 41 10.76 -3.36 0.02
CA ILE A 41 10.18 -3.42 1.38
C ILE A 41 9.74 -2.02 1.85
N LEU A 42 10.56 -0.99 1.64
CA LEU A 42 10.24 0.36 2.13
C LEU A 42 9.00 0.96 1.48
N PRO A 43 8.89 1.04 0.13
CA PRO A 43 7.68 1.57 -0.46
C PRO A 43 6.45 0.71 -0.19
N MET A 44 6.58 -0.62 -0.15
CA MET A 44 5.45 -1.49 0.16
C MET A 44 4.95 -1.27 1.60
N THR A 45 5.86 -1.07 2.54
CA THR A 45 5.50 -0.76 3.93
C THR A 45 4.73 0.56 4.02
N VAL A 46 5.19 1.58 3.29
CA VAL A 46 4.52 2.88 3.24
C VAL A 46 3.13 2.75 2.65
N LEU A 47 3.00 2.02 1.53
CA LEU A 47 1.70 1.78 0.88
C LEU A 47 0.75 1.02 1.81
N LYS A 48 1.23 0.00 2.49
CA LYS A 48 0.40 -0.77 3.43
C LYS A 48 -0.12 0.12 4.56
N ARG A 49 0.70 1.01 5.10
CA ARG A 49 0.27 1.96 6.12
C ARG A 49 -0.79 2.91 5.60
N PHE A 50 -0.63 3.42 4.38
CA PHE A 50 -1.65 4.27 3.76
C PHE A 50 -2.95 3.50 3.53
N ASP A 51 -2.84 2.28 3.05
CA ASP A 51 -3.99 1.41 2.81
C ASP A 51 -4.81 1.19 4.09
N ASP A 52 -4.13 0.84 5.17
CA ASP A 52 -4.77 0.62 6.48
C ASP A 52 -5.40 1.91 7.03
N ALA A 53 -4.72 3.04 6.88
CA ALA A 53 -5.23 4.33 7.35
C ALA A 53 -6.49 4.76 6.59
N LEU A 54 -6.59 4.42 5.30
CA LEU A 54 -7.71 4.80 4.45
C LEU A 54 -8.89 3.82 4.51
N LYS A 55 -8.67 2.62 5.03
CA LYS A 55 -9.67 1.56 5.01
C LYS A 55 -11.03 1.96 5.58
N PRO A 56 -11.13 2.65 6.74
CA PRO A 56 -12.44 2.98 7.33
C PRO A 56 -13.31 3.87 6.45
N THR A 57 -12.70 4.69 5.58
CA THR A 57 -13.42 5.68 4.75
C THR A 57 -13.34 5.39 3.27
N LYS A 58 -12.69 4.30 2.88
CA LYS A 58 -12.38 4.02 1.47
C LYS A 58 -13.62 4.03 0.57
N ASP A 59 -14.67 3.34 0.96
CA ASP A 59 -15.88 3.22 0.14
C ASP A 59 -16.56 4.58 -0.07
N VAL A 60 -16.60 5.41 0.97
CA VAL A 60 -17.19 6.75 0.88
C VAL A 60 -16.36 7.66 -0.01
N VAL A 61 -15.03 7.57 0.08
CA VAL A 61 -14.10 8.33 -0.79
C VAL A 61 -14.31 7.95 -2.26
N VAL A 62 -14.38 6.65 -2.55
CA VAL A 62 -14.57 6.16 -3.93
C VAL A 62 -15.90 6.67 -4.50
N GLU A 63 -16.98 6.59 -3.72
CA GLU A 63 -18.29 7.07 -4.16
C GLU A 63 -18.30 8.59 -4.38
N MET A 64 -17.66 9.35 -3.49
CA MET A 64 -17.57 10.81 -3.67
C MET A 64 -16.74 11.17 -4.89
N ALA A 65 -15.65 10.45 -5.15
CA ALA A 65 -14.84 10.66 -6.35
C ALA A 65 -15.65 10.50 -7.63
N LYS A 66 -16.52 9.50 -7.68
CA LYS A 66 -17.42 9.29 -8.82
C LYS A 66 -18.39 10.47 -9.00
N LYS A 67 -18.93 10.99 -7.90
CA LYS A 67 -19.82 12.16 -7.95
C LYS A 67 -19.09 13.39 -8.45
N LEU A 68 -17.87 13.62 -7.95
CA LEU A 68 -17.06 14.77 -8.36
C LEU A 68 -16.66 14.68 -9.83
N ASP A 69 -16.40 13.48 -10.33
CA ASP A 69 -16.12 13.26 -11.76
C ASP A 69 -17.32 13.67 -12.62
N LYS A 70 -18.53 13.26 -12.22
CA LYS A 70 -19.76 13.64 -12.93
C LYS A 70 -20.01 15.16 -12.92
N GLN A 71 -19.64 15.83 -11.82
CA GLN A 71 -19.78 17.27 -11.65
C GLN A 71 -18.59 18.04 -12.21
N LYS A 72 -17.59 17.35 -12.75
CA LYS A 72 -16.35 17.93 -13.30
C LYS A 72 -15.60 18.81 -12.30
N VAL A 73 -15.62 18.40 -11.02
CA VAL A 73 -14.86 19.07 -9.97
C VAL A 73 -13.44 18.51 -9.95
N GLU A 74 -12.46 19.38 -10.12
CA GLU A 74 -11.04 19.02 -10.22
C GLU A 74 -10.18 19.93 -9.35
N GLY A 75 -8.88 19.61 -9.25
CA GLY A 75 -7.87 20.42 -8.57
C GLY A 75 -8.04 20.48 -7.06
N GLU A 76 -7.73 21.64 -6.48
CA GLU A 76 -7.73 21.81 -5.03
C GLU A 76 -9.10 21.60 -4.40
N ALA A 77 -10.17 21.96 -5.09
CA ALA A 77 -11.53 21.75 -4.60
C ALA A 77 -11.82 20.26 -4.44
N ARG A 78 -11.43 19.46 -5.43
CA ARG A 78 -11.57 18.00 -5.39
C ARG A 78 -10.73 17.41 -4.26
N ASP A 79 -9.47 17.79 -4.19
CA ASP A 79 -8.54 17.29 -3.17
C ASP A 79 -9.04 17.61 -1.77
N GLY A 80 -9.51 18.82 -1.54
CA GLY A 80 -10.04 19.25 -0.24
C GLY A 80 -11.23 18.42 0.21
N ILE A 81 -12.17 18.15 -0.70
CA ILE A 81 -13.36 17.35 -0.40
C ILE A 81 -12.97 15.91 -0.07
N LEU A 82 -12.11 15.31 -0.90
CA LEU A 82 -11.70 13.91 -0.71
C LEU A 82 -10.87 13.73 0.55
N CYS A 83 -9.96 14.64 0.86
CA CYS A 83 -9.17 14.59 2.09
C CYS A 83 -10.05 14.73 3.33
N LYS A 84 -11.05 15.60 3.28
CA LYS A 84 -11.98 15.77 4.40
C LYS A 84 -12.76 14.48 4.67
N ILE A 85 -13.24 13.83 3.64
CA ILE A 85 -13.99 12.58 3.75
C ILE A 85 -13.06 11.46 4.24
N ALA A 86 -11.84 11.38 3.70
CA ALA A 86 -10.83 10.42 4.14
C ALA A 86 -10.34 10.66 5.57
N GLN A 87 -10.53 11.86 6.09
CA GLN A 87 -10.02 12.28 7.40
C GLN A 87 -8.50 12.18 7.47
N ARG A 88 -7.84 12.44 6.34
CA ARG A 88 -6.38 12.40 6.16
C ARG A 88 -5.97 13.46 5.16
N ASP A 89 -4.67 13.73 5.10
CA ASP A 89 -4.09 14.65 4.12
C ASP A 89 -3.89 13.99 2.75
N PHE A 90 -4.38 12.79 2.58
CA PHE A 90 -4.24 12.00 1.37
C PHE A 90 -5.46 11.09 1.20
N TYR A 91 -5.61 10.52 -0.01
CA TYR A 91 -6.73 9.65 -0.35
C TYR A 91 -6.35 8.70 -1.47
N ASN A 92 -7.22 7.72 -1.72
CA ASN A 92 -7.13 6.84 -2.89
C ASN A 92 -8.53 6.65 -3.46
N THR A 93 -8.69 6.93 -4.75
CA THR A 93 -9.98 6.87 -5.45
C THR A 93 -10.16 5.61 -6.27
N SER A 94 -9.17 4.71 -6.30
CA SER A 94 -9.29 3.46 -7.06
C SER A 94 -10.29 2.51 -6.40
N ASN A 95 -10.74 1.52 -7.16
CA ASN A 95 -11.60 0.45 -6.64
C ASN A 95 -10.80 -0.62 -5.90
N PHE A 96 -9.51 -0.39 -5.65
CA PHE A 96 -8.62 -1.41 -5.10
C PHE A 96 -8.07 -1.01 -3.74
N ASP A 97 -7.77 -2.03 -2.96
CA ASP A 97 -6.96 -2.01 -1.74
C ASP A 97 -6.14 -3.30 -1.74
N PHE A 98 -5.30 -3.50 -0.74
CA PHE A 98 -4.46 -4.71 -0.71
C PHE A 98 -5.30 -5.99 -0.75
N ALA A 99 -6.41 -6.03 0.00
CA ALA A 99 -7.28 -7.20 0.02
C ALA A 99 -7.87 -7.53 -1.35
N LYS A 100 -8.30 -6.51 -2.07
CA LYS A 100 -8.87 -6.70 -3.41
C LYS A 100 -7.80 -7.05 -4.44
N LEU A 101 -6.58 -6.52 -4.28
CA LEU A 101 -5.47 -6.85 -5.18
C LEU A 101 -5.12 -8.33 -5.08
N VAL A 102 -5.03 -8.88 -3.87
CA VAL A 102 -4.70 -10.30 -3.72
C VAL A 102 -5.88 -11.24 -4.00
N ALA A 103 -7.07 -10.71 -4.08
CA ALA A 103 -8.26 -11.48 -4.46
C ALA A 103 -8.32 -11.78 -5.96
N ASP A 104 -7.52 -11.10 -6.78
CA ASP A 104 -7.53 -11.23 -8.25
C ASP A 104 -6.11 -11.37 -8.79
N PRO A 105 -5.47 -12.54 -8.58
CA PRO A 105 -4.06 -12.72 -8.99
C PRO A 105 -3.82 -12.60 -10.49
N ASP A 106 -4.78 -12.97 -11.31
CA ASP A 106 -4.62 -12.96 -12.77
C ASP A 106 -4.48 -11.54 -13.33
N ASN A 107 -5.05 -10.55 -12.65
CA ASN A 107 -5.04 -9.15 -13.08
C ASN A 107 -4.24 -8.26 -12.12
N VAL A 108 -3.37 -8.83 -11.31
CA VAL A 108 -2.68 -8.10 -10.25
C VAL A 108 -1.84 -6.94 -10.77
N GLU A 109 -1.18 -7.09 -11.90
CA GLU A 109 -0.34 -6.05 -12.49
C GLU A 109 -1.17 -4.80 -12.85
N SER A 110 -2.22 -4.98 -13.66
CA SER A 110 -3.07 -3.87 -14.08
C SER A 110 -3.84 -3.27 -12.89
N ASN A 111 -4.30 -4.11 -11.97
CA ASN A 111 -5.03 -3.65 -10.79
C ASN A 111 -4.12 -2.87 -9.84
N PHE A 112 -2.88 -3.30 -9.68
CA PHE A 112 -1.91 -2.58 -8.86
C PHE A 112 -1.55 -1.22 -9.47
N ASP A 113 -1.40 -1.16 -10.79
CA ASP A 113 -1.18 0.11 -11.47
C ASP A 113 -2.36 1.07 -11.23
N ALA A 114 -3.59 0.60 -11.39
CA ALA A 114 -4.79 1.39 -11.12
C ALA A 114 -4.84 1.86 -9.66
N TYR A 115 -4.44 0.99 -8.73
CA TYR A 115 -4.35 1.34 -7.31
C TYR A 115 -3.37 2.49 -7.08
N LEU A 116 -2.17 2.40 -7.65
CA LEU A 116 -1.16 3.45 -7.51
C LEU A 116 -1.61 4.77 -8.12
N GLN A 117 -2.27 4.71 -9.28
CA GLN A 117 -2.79 5.91 -9.94
C GLN A 117 -3.95 6.56 -9.20
N GLY A 118 -4.65 5.82 -8.37
CA GLY A 118 -5.76 6.34 -7.56
C GLY A 118 -5.36 7.18 -6.37
N PHE A 119 -4.10 7.17 -5.97
CA PHE A 119 -3.61 7.98 -4.85
C PHE A 119 -3.60 9.47 -5.19
N SER A 120 -3.76 10.30 -4.16
CA SER A 120 -3.57 11.74 -4.27
C SER A 120 -2.14 12.08 -4.72
N ALA A 121 -1.97 13.27 -5.30
CA ALA A 121 -0.69 13.67 -5.89
C ALA A 121 0.50 13.61 -4.91
N ASN A 122 0.27 13.98 -3.66
CA ASN A 122 1.33 13.95 -2.64
C ASN A 122 1.85 12.53 -2.38
N VAL A 123 0.96 11.53 -2.39
CA VAL A 123 1.38 10.13 -2.25
C VAL A 123 2.10 9.65 -3.51
N LYS A 124 1.60 10.02 -4.68
CA LYS A 124 2.27 9.68 -5.95
C LYS A 124 3.70 10.21 -5.99
N ASP A 125 3.91 11.43 -5.48
CA ASP A 125 5.24 12.02 -5.40
C ASP A 125 6.17 11.21 -4.48
N ILE A 126 5.65 10.74 -3.36
CA ILE A 126 6.42 9.87 -2.44
C ILE A 126 6.82 8.57 -3.14
N ILE A 127 5.88 7.95 -3.84
CA ILE A 127 6.12 6.70 -4.57
C ILE A 127 7.16 6.91 -5.68
N GLU A 128 7.07 8.03 -6.39
CA GLU A 128 8.03 8.39 -7.43
C GLU A 128 9.43 8.60 -6.87
N ASN A 129 9.54 9.19 -5.68
CA ASN A 129 10.83 9.40 -5.01
C ASN A 129 11.54 8.07 -4.65
N PHE A 130 10.78 6.98 -4.49
CA PHE A 130 11.35 5.64 -4.31
C PHE A 130 11.78 4.99 -5.62
N ASP A 131 11.52 5.61 -6.77
CA ASP A 131 11.68 4.99 -8.10
C ASP A 131 10.93 3.65 -8.20
N PHE A 132 9.77 3.61 -7.59
CA PHE A 132 9.04 2.35 -7.39
C PHE A 132 8.49 1.77 -8.70
N ALA A 133 8.21 2.60 -9.70
CA ALA A 133 7.73 2.11 -11.00
C ALA A 133 8.70 1.11 -11.62
N ASN A 134 10.00 1.39 -11.57
CA ASN A 134 11.03 0.48 -12.07
C ASN A 134 11.12 -0.79 -11.23
N THR A 135 11.01 -0.66 -9.92
CA THR A 135 11.01 -1.82 -9.01
C THR A 135 9.81 -2.73 -9.28
N VAL A 136 8.63 -2.15 -9.50
CA VAL A 136 7.42 -2.93 -9.81
C VAL A 136 7.59 -3.69 -11.12
N LYS A 137 8.18 -3.07 -12.15
CA LYS A 137 8.45 -3.75 -13.42
C LYS A 137 9.32 -4.99 -13.24
N LEU A 138 10.35 -4.88 -12.41
CA LEU A 138 11.21 -6.01 -12.08
C LEU A 138 10.46 -7.10 -11.30
N MET A 139 9.61 -6.71 -10.37
CA MET A 139 8.79 -7.66 -9.61
C MET A 139 7.81 -8.42 -10.50
N VAL A 140 7.19 -7.74 -11.45
CA VAL A 140 6.30 -8.36 -12.44
C VAL A 140 7.08 -9.33 -13.30
N LYS A 141 8.20 -8.90 -13.84
CA LYS A 141 9.06 -9.72 -14.70
C LYS A 141 9.55 -10.97 -13.98
N GLY A 142 9.87 -10.85 -12.70
CA GLY A 142 10.33 -11.97 -11.87
C GLY A 142 9.21 -12.81 -11.26
N GLY A 143 7.94 -12.42 -11.47
CA GLY A 143 6.79 -13.16 -10.93
C GLY A 143 6.59 -13.06 -9.44
N VAL A 144 7.10 -12.01 -8.78
CA VAL A 144 7.05 -11.87 -7.31
C VAL A 144 6.10 -10.78 -6.83
N LEU A 145 5.43 -10.06 -7.72
CA LEU A 145 4.52 -8.97 -7.31
C LEU A 145 3.38 -9.50 -6.45
N PHE A 146 2.68 -10.53 -6.92
CA PHE A 146 1.53 -11.09 -6.21
C PHE A 146 1.91 -11.62 -4.81
N VAL A 147 2.96 -12.42 -4.73
CA VAL A 147 3.38 -13.00 -3.45
C VAL A 147 3.80 -11.92 -2.46
N THR A 148 4.44 -10.85 -2.94
CA THR A 148 4.83 -9.72 -2.10
C THR A 148 3.59 -9.00 -1.55
N LEU A 149 2.62 -8.69 -2.41
CA LEU A 149 1.36 -8.08 -1.98
C LEU A 149 0.63 -8.98 -0.98
N GLN A 150 0.62 -10.28 -1.22
CA GLN A 150 -0.02 -11.25 -0.34
C GLN A 150 0.60 -11.24 1.06
N GLU A 151 1.94 -11.21 1.14
CA GLU A 151 2.64 -11.16 2.42
C GLU A 151 2.27 -9.89 3.21
N PHE A 152 2.25 -8.72 2.55
CA PHE A 152 1.84 -7.48 3.20
C PHE A 152 0.36 -7.47 3.56
N SER A 153 -0.49 -8.06 2.74
CA SER A 153 -1.94 -8.08 2.96
C SER A 153 -2.33 -8.84 4.22
N THR A 154 -1.54 -9.84 4.64
CA THR A 154 -1.83 -10.63 5.84
C THR A 154 -1.47 -9.90 7.13
N GLU A 155 -0.67 -8.83 7.05
CA GLU A 155 -0.28 -8.05 8.22
C GLU A 155 -1.41 -7.10 8.64
N LYS A 156 -1.56 -6.88 9.94
CA LYS A 156 -2.53 -5.94 10.48
C LYS A 156 -1.94 -4.53 10.51
N GLY A 157 -2.81 -3.52 10.58
CA GLY A 157 -2.45 -2.11 10.45
C GLY A 157 -1.55 -1.52 11.54
N ASP A 158 -1.03 -2.32 12.43
CA ASP A 158 -0.11 -1.91 13.49
C ASP A 158 1.37 -2.11 13.12
N MET A 159 1.65 -2.28 11.86
CA MET A 159 3.00 -2.40 11.34
C MET A 159 3.82 -1.15 11.55
#